data_6e9ee94fc90823d12d2fdb819387bc16
#
_entry.id   6e9ee94fc90823d12d2fdb819387bc16
#
_cell.length_a   1.000
_cell.length_b   1.000
_cell.length_c   1.000
_cell.angle_alpha   90.00
_cell.angle_beta   90.00
_cell.angle_gamma   90.00
#
_symmetry.space_group_name_H-M   'P 1'
#
loop_
_entity.id
_entity.type
_entity.pdbx_description
1 polymer ?
#
loop_
_entity_poly.entity_id
_entity_poly.type
_entity_poly.pdbx_seq_one_letter_code
_entity_poly.pdbx_strand_id
1 'polypeptide(L)'
;YLQNSVWITPDPADPIRETLRQISIAPDVFIVIEGRPASGESDQEIVRGAWNFDRINQLYARYLTATKHIPSGQARLVLWLQQELSAWRDAVRADPMLPMSLLPADYLGQKAYQRRKEILAHLATL
;
A
#
# COMPACT_ATOMS: atom_id res chain seq x y z
N TYR A 1 7.04 -29.24 -1.18
CA TYR A 1 7.95 -28.26 -0.55
C TYR A 1 7.48 -26.83 -0.83
N LEU A 2 6.37 -26.46 -0.20
CA LEU A 2 5.72 -25.17 -0.47
C LEU A 2 6.00 -24.12 0.63
N GLN A 3 6.86 -24.43 1.62
CA GLN A 3 6.91 -23.64 2.86
C GLN A 3 7.54 -22.25 2.74
N ASN A 4 8.43 -22.01 1.78
CA ASN A 4 9.13 -20.72 1.68
C ASN A 4 8.77 -19.90 0.43
N SER A 5 7.77 -20.32 -0.33
CA SER A 5 7.43 -19.71 -1.64
C SER A 5 5.93 -19.60 -1.88
N VAL A 6 5.13 -19.56 -0.82
CA VAL A 6 3.67 -19.33 -0.93
C VAL A 6 3.38 -17.86 -0.73
N TRP A 7 2.77 -17.25 -1.74
CA TRP A 7 2.33 -15.87 -1.73
C TRP A 7 0.81 -15.82 -1.79
N ILE A 8 0.20 -14.95 -1.01
CA ILE A 8 -1.24 -14.75 -0.98
C ILE A 8 -1.54 -13.35 -1.53
N THR A 9 -2.50 -13.27 -2.44
CA THR A 9 -3.01 -12.02 -3.00
C THR A 9 -4.53 -12.08 -3.11
N PRO A 10 -5.23 -10.97 -2.95
CA PRO A 10 -6.67 -10.88 -3.19
C PRO A 10 -7.02 -10.81 -4.68
N ASP A 11 -6.03 -10.69 -5.57
CA ASP A 11 -6.27 -10.53 -6.99
C ASP A 11 -6.70 -11.84 -7.65
N PRO A 12 -7.57 -11.80 -8.68
CA PRO A 12 -7.94 -12.98 -9.46
C PRO A 12 -6.74 -13.66 -10.14
N ALA A 13 -6.83 -14.96 -10.37
CA ALA A 13 -5.73 -15.76 -10.91
C ALA A 13 -5.28 -15.34 -12.32
N ASP A 14 -6.21 -14.93 -13.20
CA ASP A 14 -5.89 -14.63 -14.60
C ASP A 14 -5.02 -13.37 -14.76
N PRO A 15 -5.31 -12.23 -14.11
CA PRO A 15 -4.41 -11.07 -14.10
C PRO A 15 -3.02 -11.38 -13.54
N ILE A 16 -2.93 -12.23 -12.51
CA ILE A 16 -1.64 -12.64 -11.93
C ILE A 16 -0.83 -13.44 -12.93
N ARG A 17 -1.43 -14.43 -13.59
CA ARG A 17 -0.77 -15.23 -14.64
C ARG A 17 -0.26 -14.35 -15.77
N GLU A 18 -1.04 -13.37 -16.20
CA GLU A 18 -0.63 -12.43 -17.25
C GLU A 18 0.54 -11.56 -16.80
N THR A 19 0.50 -11.02 -15.60
CA THR A 19 1.61 -10.24 -15.04
C THR A 19 2.90 -11.04 -14.95
N LEU A 20 2.83 -12.28 -14.44
CA LEU A 20 3.99 -13.18 -14.36
C LEU A 20 4.57 -13.52 -15.74
N ARG A 21 3.72 -13.66 -16.75
CA ARG A 21 4.12 -13.87 -18.14
C ARG A 21 4.84 -12.65 -18.73
N GLN A 22 4.33 -11.44 -18.44
CA GLN A 22 4.92 -10.17 -18.90
C GLN A 22 6.32 -9.93 -18.32
N ILE A 23 6.57 -10.35 -17.10
CA ILE A 23 7.91 -10.26 -16.48
C ILE A 23 8.80 -11.47 -16.79
N SER A 24 8.42 -12.26 -17.79
CA SER A 24 9.23 -13.41 -18.32
C SER A 24 9.49 -14.52 -17.31
N ILE A 25 8.59 -14.73 -16.33
CA ILE A 25 8.64 -15.90 -15.46
C ILE A 25 8.05 -17.10 -16.20
N ALA A 26 8.84 -18.17 -16.31
CA ALA A 26 8.42 -19.38 -16.99
C ALA A 26 7.22 -20.04 -16.28
N PRO A 27 6.21 -20.55 -17.03
CA PRO A 27 4.98 -21.08 -16.44
C PRO A 27 5.17 -22.34 -15.58
N ASP A 28 6.26 -23.05 -15.75
CA ASP A 28 6.62 -24.25 -14.99
C ASP A 28 7.28 -23.96 -13.64
N VAL A 29 7.61 -22.68 -13.37
CA VAL A 29 8.28 -22.26 -12.13
C VAL A 29 7.29 -21.93 -11.02
N PHE A 30 6.01 -21.73 -11.34
CA PHE A 30 4.99 -21.32 -10.37
C PHE A 30 3.66 -22.05 -10.59
N ILE A 31 2.89 -22.16 -9.52
CA ILE A 31 1.51 -22.65 -9.54
C ILE A 31 0.62 -21.55 -8.97
N VAL A 32 -0.42 -21.14 -9.70
CA VAL A 32 -1.45 -20.24 -9.21
C VAL A 32 -2.65 -21.08 -8.78
N ILE A 33 -3.02 -20.97 -7.51
CA ILE A 33 -4.17 -21.65 -6.93
C ILE A 33 -5.16 -20.58 -6.48
N GLU A 34 -6.40 -20.70 -6.94
CA GLU A 34 -7.50 -19.89 -6.45
C GLU A 34 -8.25 -20.67 -5.36
N GLY A 35 -8.45 -20.06 -4.20
CA GLY A 35 -9.07 -20.71 -3.08
C GLY A 35 -9.86 -19.74 -2.20
N ARG A 36 -10.67 -20.32 -1.30
CA ARG A 36 -11.38 -19.58 -0.26
C ARG A 36 -11.09 -20.23 1.09
N PRO A 37 -11.04 -19.44 2.19
CA PRO A 37 -10.97 -20.01 3.53
C PRO A 37 -12.12 -21.01 3.76
N ALA A 38 -11.79 -22.20 4.19
CA ALA A 38 -12.79 -23.26 4.37
C ALA A 38 -13.52 -23.15 5.72
N SER A 39 -12.84 -22.62 6.74
CA SER A 39 -13.38 -22.43 8.10
C SER A 39 -12.46 -21.57 8.95
N GLY A 40 -13.00 -20.97 10.01
CA GLY A 40 -12.27 -20.43 11.15
C GLY A 40 -12.01 -18.93 11.07
N GLU A 41 -11.01 -18.52 10.35
CA GLU A 41 -10.60 -17.11 10.33
C GLU A 41 -11.42 -16.28 9.32
N SER A 42 -11.82 -15.09 9.75
CA SER A 42 -12.41 -14.10 8.85
C SER A 42 -11.35 -13.49 7.92
N ASP A 43 -11.78 -12.92 6.79
CA ASP A 43 -10.88 -12.21 5.88
C ASP A 43 -10.06 -11.14 6.61
N GLN A 44 -10.65 -10.47 7.61
CA GLN A 44 -9.97 -9.45 8.41
C GLN A 44 -8.88 -10.03 9.30
N GLU A 45 -9.09 -11.20 9.89
CA GLU A 45 -8.08 -11.88 10.70
C GLU A 45 -6.91 -12.35 9.85
N ILE A 46 -7.19 -12.90 8.66
CA ILE A 46 -6.17 -13.29 7.68
C ILE A 46 -5.34 -12.07 7.26
N VAL A 47 -6.01 -10.96 6.94
CA VAL A 47 -5.34 -9.71 6.53
C VAL A 47 -4.46 -9.15 7.65
N ARG A 48 -4.94 -9.13 8.89
CA ARG A 48 -4.16 -8.67 10.05
C ARG A 48 -2.97 -9.58 10.36
N GLY A 49 -3.12 -10.88 10.13
CA GLY A 49 -2.03 -11.84 10.27
C GLY A 49 -0.96 -11.73 9.18
N ALA A 50 -1.37 -11.39 7.95
CA ALA A 50 -0.48 -11.29 6.80
C ALA A 50 0.29 -9.97 6.73
N TRP A 51 -0.31 -8.86 7.17
CA TRP A 51 0.28 -7.51 7.08
C TRP A 51 0.19 -6.76 8.41
N ASN A 52 1.25 -6.03 8.74
CA ASN A 52 1.32 -5.20 9.95
C ASN A 52 0.63 -3.85 9.73
N PHE A 53 -0.71 -3.81 9.84
CA PHE A 53 -1.48 -2.58 9.66
C PHE A 53 -1.23 -1.53 10.75
N ASP A 54 -0.81 -1.91 11.95
CA ASP A 54 -0.40 -0.94 12.98
C ASP A 54 0.81 -0.12 12.50
N ARG A 55 1.80 -0.79 11.92
CA ARG A 55 2.97 -0.12 11.33
C ARG A 55 2.58 0.74 10.11
N ILE A 56 1.73 0.23 9.24
CA ILE A 56 1.25 0.96 8.06
C ILE A 56 0.54 2.24 8.50
N ASN A 57 -0.37 2.14 9.47
CA ASN A 57 -1.09 3.29 10.02
C ASN A 57 -0.15 4.29 10.71
N GLN A 58 0.89 3.83 11.42
CA GLN A 58 1.91 4.72 12.00
C GLN A 58 2.64 5.52 10.92
N LEU A 59 2.98 4.91 9.79
CA LEU A 59 3.64 5.60 8.67
C LEU A 59 2.72 6.65 8.06
N TYR A 60 1.45 6.31 7.83
CA TYR A 60 0.48 7.28 7.34
C TYR A 60 0.17 8.40 8.34
N ALA A 61 0.11 8.10 9.63
CA ALA A 61 -0.06 9.11 10.67
C ALA A 61 1.11 10.11 10.71
N ARG A 62 2.35 9.61 10.58
CA ARG A 62 3.55 10.46 10.45
C ARG A 62 3.48 11.33 9.19
N TYR A 63 3.10 10.76 8.07
CA TYR A 63 2.90 11.51 6.82
C TYR A 63 1.87 12.63 6.99
N LEU A 64 0.69 12.32 7.54
CA LEU A 64 -0.37 13.30 7.78
C LEU A 64 0.07 14.42 8.71
N THR A 65 0.84 14.10 9.75
CA THR A 65 1.39 15.09 10.68
C THR A 65 2.43 15.98 10.00
N ALA A 66 3.38 15.39 9.27
CA ALA A 66 4.44 16.12 8.58
C ALA A 66 3.90 17.05 7.48
N THR A 67 2.76 16.68 6.89
CA THR A 67 2.14 17.43 5.77
C THR A 67 1.01 18.34 6.20
N LYS A 68 0.77 18.52 7.50
CA LYS A 68 -0.32 19.36 8.00
C LYS A 68 -0.26 20.79 7.47
N HIS A 69 0.95 21.34 7.36
CA HIS A 69 1.19 22.69 6.87
C HIS A 69 2.19 22.68 5.72
N ILE A 70 1.85 23.34 4.61
CA ILE A 70 2.78 23.58 3.50
C ILE A 70 3.54 24.86 3.82
N PRO A 71 4.88 24.85 3.85
CA PRO A 71 5.65 26.04 4.20
C PRO A 71 5.61 27.07 3.06
N SER A 72 5.65 28.34 3.42
CA SER A 72 5.85 29.45 2.48
C SER A 72 7.34 29.68 2.25
N GLY A 73 7.69 30.10 1.01
CA GLY A 73 9.05 30.42 0.59
C GLY A 73 9.77 29.23 -0.07
N GLN A 74 10.36 29.54 -1.24
CA GLN A 74 10.88 28.54 -2.18
C GLN A 74 11.90 27.57 -1.56
N ALA A 75 12.88 28.05 -0.81
CA ALA A 75 13.91 27.19 -0.23
C ALA A 75 13.35 26.21 0.80
N ARG A 76 12.42 26.66 1.65
CA ARG A 76 11.74 25.80 2.63
C ARG A 76 10.83 24.79 1.97
N LEU A 77 10.14 25.20 0.90
CA LEU A 77 9.25 24.34 0.14
C LEU A 77 10.01 23.18 -0.50
N VAL A 78 11.18 23.41 -1.08
CA VAL A 78 12.00 22.35 -1.69
C VAL A 78 12.40 21.28 -0.66
N LEU A 79 12.91 21.70 0.50
CA LEU A 79 13.28 20.76 1.56
C LEU A 79 12.08 19.98 2.09
N TRP A 80 10.96 20.67 2.28
CA TRP A 80 9.72 20.06 2.73
C TRP A 80 9.19 19.04 1.72
N LEU A 81 9.26 19.32 0.40
CA LEU A 81 8.85 18.39 -0.64
C LEU A 81 9.70 17.11 -0.65
N GLN A 82 11.00 17.22 -0.41
CA GLN A 82 11.85 16.04 -0.27
C GLN A 82 11.42 15.17 0.91
N GLN A 83 11.12 15.78 2.05
CA GLN A 83 10.64 15.08 3.24
C GLN A 83 9.24 14.47 3.02
N GLU A 84 8.34 15.21 2.38
CA GLU A 84 7.01 14.73 1.99
C GLU A 84 7.11 13.49 1.13
N LEU A 85 7.92 13.55 0.07
CA LEU A 85 8.11 12.45 -0.86
C LEU A 85 8.71 11.22 -0.20
N SER A 86 9.68 11.40 0.70
CA SER A 86 10.28 10.31 1.46
C SER A 86 9.26 9.64 2.36
N ALA A 87 8.53 10.42 3.16
CA ALA A 87 7.51 9.89 4.06
C ALA A 87 6.38 9.17 3.31
N TRP A 88 5.97 9.70 2.16
CA TRP A 88 4.99 9.07 1.28
C TRP A 88 5.48 7.72 0.76
N ARG A 89 6.71 7.66 0.25
CA ARG A 89 7.30 6.43 -0.28
C ARG A 89 7.42 5.34 0.79
N ASP A 90 7.81 5.71 2.01
CA ASP A 90 7.93 4.78 3.11
C ASP A 90 6.57 4.15 3.47
N ALA A 91 5.51 4.96 3.50
CA ALA A 91 4.16 4.49 3.77
C ALA A 91 3.64 3.57 2.65
N VAL A 92 3.76 3.99 1.39
CA VAL A 92 3.27 3.22 0.23
C VAL A 92 4.02 1.91 0.04
N ARG A 93 5.33 1.87 0.33
CA ARG A 93 6.10 0.62 0.25
C ARG A 93 5.70 -0.42 1.28
N ALA A 94 5.19 0.02 2.43
CA ALA A 94 4.71 -0.88 3.46
C ALA A 94 3.26 -1.34 3.25
N ASP A 95 2.50 -0.60 2.43
CA ASP A 95 1.08 -0.81 2.21
C ASP A 95 0.85 -1.86 1.10
N PRO A 96 0.12 -2.94 1.38
CA PRO A 96 -0.21 -3.94 0.37
C PRO A 96 -1.25 -3.48 -0.66
N MET A 97 -1.83 -2.29 -0.52
CA MET A 97 -2.84 -1.72 -1.43
C MET A 97 -4.05 -2.66 -1.64
N LEU A 98 -4.57 -3.22 -0.56
CA LEU A 98 -5.70 -4.14 -0.62
C LEU A 98 -6.99 -3.44 -1.07
N PRO A 99 -7.94 -4.19 -1.65
CA PRO A 99 -9.30 -3.71 -1.87
C PRO A 99 -9.95 -3.18 -0.58
N MET A 100 -10.79 -2.16 -0.72
CA MET A 100 -11.45 -1.50 0.43
C MET A 100 -12.18 -2.47 1.36
N SER A 101 -12.77 -3.52 0.81
CA SER A 101 -13.50 -4.56 1.57
C SER A 101 -12.60 -5.36 2.53
N LEU A 102 -11.30 -5.37 2.30
CA LEU A 102 -10.31 -6.08 3.11
C LEU A 102 -9.51 -5.16 4.04
N LEU A 103 -9.66 -3.85 3.91
CA LEU A 103 -8.93 -2.89 4.74
C LEU A 103 -9.52 -2.81 6.16
N PRO A 104 -8.69 -2.68 7.20
CA PRO A 104 -9.16 -2.41 8.54
C PRO A 104 -9.94 -1.10 8.64
N ALA A 105 -10.90 -1.05 9.57
CA ALA A 105 -11.73 0.14 9.76
C ALA A 105 -10.94 1.41 10.15
N ASP A 106 -9.80 1.23 10.79
CA ASP A 106 -8.88 2.28 11.25
C ASP A 106 -7.81 2.66 10.22
N TYR A 107 -7.88 2.10 9.00
CA TYR A 107 -6.89 2.35 7.94
C TYR A 107 -6.80 3.82 7.54
N LEU A 108 -5.60 4.39 7.64
CA LEU A 108 -5.33 5.80 7.40
C LEU A 108 -4.90 6.14 5.96
N GLY A 109 -4.63 5.14 5.14
CA GLY A 109 -4.10 5.36 3.79
C GLY A 109 -5.00 6.23 2.91
N GLN A 110 -6.32 6.10 3.02
CA GLN A 110 -7.25 6.93 2.26
C GLN A 110 -7.13 8.42 2.60
N LYS A 111 -7.02 8.76 3.90
CA LYS A 111 -6.83 10.15 4.34
C LYS A 111 -5.49 10.69 3.84
N ALA A 112 -4.45 9.88 3.92
CA ALA A 112 -3.12 10.25 3.43
C ALA A 112 -3.13 10.47 1.92
N TYR A 113 -3.80 9.61 1.17
CA TYR A 113 -3.95 9.75 -0.28
C TYR A 113 -4.70 11.01 -0.68
N GLN A 114 -5.80 11.31 0.02
CA GLN A 114 -6.54 12.55 -0.19
C GLN A 114 -5.68 13.77 0.12
N ARG A 115 -4.95 13.75 1.24
CA ARG A 115 -4.04 14.83 1.62
C ARG A 115 -2.98 15.05 0.54
N ARG A 116 -2.41 13.99 -0.01
CA ARG A 116 -1.43 14.10 -1.09
C ARG A 116 -2.00 14.74 -2.35
N LYS A 117 -3.22 14.38 -2.73
CA LYS A 117 -3.90 15.04 -3.86
C LYS A 117 -4.04 16.55 -3.66
N GLU A 118 -4.41 16.98 -2.45
CA GLU A 118 -4.53 18.40 -2.10
C GLU A 118 -3.17 19.13 -2.22
N ILE A 119 -2.10 18.51 -1.72
CA ILE A 119 -0.74 19.03 -1.85
C ILE A 119 -0.36 19.20 -3.31
N LEU A 120 -0.54 18.17 -4.12
CA LEU A 120 -0.20 18.21 -5.54
C LEU A 120 -1.02 19.25 -6.30
N ALA A 121 -2.32 19.37 -6.00
CA ALA A 121 -3.18 20.39 -6.56
C ALA A 121 -2.72 21.80 -6.18
N HIS A 122 -2.35 22.04 -4.92
CA HIS A 122 -1.82 23.31 -4.46
C HIS A 122 -0.52 23.66 -5.17
N LEU A 123 0.42 22.72 -5.30
CA LEU A 123 1.70 22.94 -5.98
C LEU A 123 1.53 23.26 -7.46
N ALA A 124 0.51 22.72 -8.12
CA ALA A 124 0.21 23.00 -9.51
C ALA A 124 -0.29 24.45 -9.74
N THR A 125 -0.65 25.17 -8.67
CA THR A 125 -1.09 26.56 -8.73
C THR A 125 0.01 27.59 -8.40
N LEU A 126 1.18 27.11 -8.01
CA LEU A 126 2.35 27.96 -7.72
C LEU A 126 3.18 28.26 -8.97
#